data_bc5e0820ac382420fa4c6e262041d2fa
#
_entry.id   bc5e0820ac382420fa4c6e262041d2fa
#
_cell.length_a   1.000
_cell.length_b   1.000
_cell.length_c   1.000
_cell.angle_alpha   90.00
_cell.angle_beta   90.00
_cell.angle_gamma   90.00
#
_symmetry.space_group_name_H-M   'P 1'
#
loop_
_entity.id
_entity.type
_entity.pdbx_description
1 polymer ?
#
loop_
_entity_poly.entity_id
_entity_poly.type
_entity_poly.pdbx_seq_one_letter_code
_entity_poly.pdbx_strand_id
1 'polypeptide(L)'
;MSTTKKSPPPLRDATPEEMRALGHPLRLRILRLTLDEPMTNKQLAERLDRDPGTVLHHVRRLVATGFLAAEPIREGRRGAIERPYRATGKSWQVRMAPSADHTATVLEAVREEILEAGPDAAVTTVRLGVRLRPRDVRELRQR
;
A
#
# COMPACT_ATOMS: atom_id res chain seq x y z
N MET A 1 -24.43 11.49 20.61
CA MET A 1 -23.01 11.22 20.91
C MET A 1 -22.17 11.75 19.75
N SER A 2 -21.41 12.79 20.00
CA SER A 2 -20.56 13.39 18.97
C SER A 2 -19.34 12.52 18.76
N THR A 3 -19.29 11.83 17.63
CA THR A 3 -18.07 11.14 17.18
C THR A 3 -17.07 12.23 16.79
N THR A 4 -16.15 12.54 17.66
CA THR A 4 -15.04 13.45 17.36
C THR A 4 -14.22 12.80 16.24
N LYS A 5 -14.49 13.20 14.99
CA LYS A 5 -13.71 12.81 13.82
C LYS A 5 -12.31 13.39 14.00
N LYS A 6 -11.41 12.59 14.58
CA LYS A 6 -10.00 12.96 14.74
C LYS A 6 -9.47 13.32 13.36
N SER A 7 -9.09 14.57 13.17
CA SER A 7 -8.46 15.01 11.93
C SER A 7 -7.29 14.09 11.60
N PRO A 8 -7.13 13.68 10.34
CA PRO A 8 -5.98 12.89 9.95
C PRO A 8 -4.69 13.64 10.30
N PRO A 9 -3.64 12.94 10.73
CA PRO A 9 -2.36 13.57 11.03
C PRO A 9 -1.84 14.32 9.79
N PRO A 10 -1.10 15.42 9.98
CA PRO A 10 -0.59 16.21 8.87
C PRO A 10 0.31 15.37 7.97
N LEU A 11 0.15 15.55 6.66
CA LEU A 11 0.97 14.91 5.65
C LEU A 11 2.42 15.42 5.76
N ARG A 12 3.38 14.53 5.95
CA ARG A 12 4.80 14.83 6.01
C ARG A 12 5.57 14.17 4.87
N ASP A 13 6.74 14.68 4.56
CA ASP A 13 7.59 14.04 3.55
C ASP A 13 8.10 12.68 4.05
N ALA A 14 8.17 11.72 3.13
CA ALA A 14 8.70 10.39 3.39
C ALA A 14 10.22 10.44 3.60
N THR A 15 10.72 9.67 4.56
CA THR A 15 12.16 9.47 4.71
C THR A 15 12.72 8.63 3.54
N PRO A 16 14.04 8.67 3.28
CA PRO A 16 14.64 7.81 2.26
C PRO A 16 14.36 6.32 2.47
N GLU A 17 14.27 5.86 3.71
CA GLU A 17 13.93 4.47 4.04
C GLU A 17 12.48 4.15 3.70
N GLU A 18 11.56 5.05 4.02
CA GLU A 18 10.14 4.93 3.66
C GLU A 18 9.94 4.95 2.15
N MET A 19 10.66 5.83 1.44
CA MET A 19 10.64 5.85 -0.03
C MET A 19 11.09 4.52 -0.63
N ARG A 20 12.19 3.94 -0.11
CA ARG A 20 12.66 2.62 -0.54
C ARG A 20 11.65 1.50 -0.21
N ALA A 21 10.98 1.58 0.92
CA ALA A 21 9.96 0.60 1.30
C ALA A 21 8.76 0.64 0.34
N LEU A 22 8.32 1.81 -0.07
CA LEU A 22 7.20 1.98 -1.01
C LEU A 22 7.61 1.92 -2.49
N GLY A 23 8.90 1.76 -2.78
CA GLY A 23 9.45 1.74 -4.13
C GLY A 23 9.38 0.36 -4.83
N HIS A 24 8.43 -0.50 -4.49
CA HIS A 24 8.29 -1.81 -5.12
C HIS A 24 6.80 -2.16 -5.33
N PRO A 25 6.39 -2.57 -6.56
CA PRO A 25 4.98 -2.83 -6.88
C PRO A 25 4.33 -3.86 -5.96
N LEU A 26 5.03 -4.96 -5.67
CA LEU A 26 4.51 -6.01 -4.80
C LEU A 26 4.23 -5.51 -3.38
N ARG A 27 5.04 -4.61 -2.84
CA ARG A 27 4.79 -4.02 -1.53
C ARG A 27 3.55 -3.11 -1.52
N LEU A 28 3.33 -2.35 -2.56
CA LEU A 28 2.11 -1.56 -2.70
C LEU A 28 0.86 -2.45 -2.76
N ARG A 29 0.94 -3.57 -3.48
CA ARG A 29 -0.15 -4.56 -3.53
C ARG A 29 -0.42 -5.23 -2.18
N ILE A 30 0.63 -5.60 -1.44
CA ILE A 30 0.49 -6.14 -0.08
C ILE A 30 -0.24 -5.14 0.81
N LEU A 31 0.15 -3.87 0.80
CA LEU A 31 -0.53 -2.82 1.57
C LEU A 31 -1.99 -2.67 1.18
N ARG A 32 -2.30 -2.72 -0.11
CA ARG A 32 -3.67 -2.62 -0.61
C ARG A 32 -4.54 -3.78 -0.10
N LEU A 33 -4.05 -5.01 -0.18
CA LEU A 33 -4.77 -6.21 0.26
C LEU A 33 -5.00 -6.24 1.78
N THR A 34 -4.05 -5.75 2.56
CA THR A 34 -4.11 -5.75 4.03
C THR A 34 -4.80 -4.52 4.63
N LEU A 35 -5.28 -3.61 3.79
CA LEU A 35 -5.99 -2.41 4.22
C LEU A 35 -7.37 -2.74 4.79
N ASP A 36 -8.10 -3.59 4.10
CA ASP A 36 -9.49 -3.92 4.44
C ASP A 36 -9.55 -5.00 5.52
N GLU A 37 -8.73 -6.05 5.42
CA GLU A 37 -8.67 -7.15 6.37
C GLU A 37 -7.23 -7.64 6.62
N PRO A 38 -6.94 -8.17 7.81
CA PRO A 38 -5.63 -8.75 8.07
C PRO A 38 -5.43 -10.04 7.26
N MET A 39 -4.22 -10.21 6.72
CA MET A 39 -3.85 -11.40 5.97
C MET A 39 -2.54 -12.00 6.47
N THR A 40 -2.48 -13.35 6.52
CA THR A 40 -1.24 -14.06 6.80
C THR A 40 -0.29 -14.03 5.59
N ASN A 41 0.99 -14.31 5.82
CA ASN A 41 1.95 -14.43 4.72
C ASN A 41 1.52 -15.48 3.68
N LYS A 42 0.96 -16.60 4.14
CA LYS A 42 0.44 -17.65 3.25
C LYS A 42 -0.71 -17.14 2.38
N GLN A 43 -1.68 -16.46 2.98
CA GLN A 43 -2.82 -15.87 2.25
C GLN A 43 -2.34 -14.83 1.23
N LEU A 44 -1.38 -13.98 1.60
CA LEU A 44 -0.78 -13.01 0.69
C LEU A 44 -0.06 -13.68 -0.47
N ALA A 45 0.72 -14.74 -0.20
CA ALA A 45 1.44 -15.49 -1.23
C ALA A 45 0.47 -16.14 -2.23
N GLU A 46 -0.59 -16.76 -1.74
CA GLU A 46 -1.66 -17.36 -2.57
C GLU A 46 -2.37 -16.29 -3.39
N ARG A 47 -2.77 -15.18 -2.77
CA ARG A 47 -3.51 -14.09 -3.40
C ARG A 47 -2.70 -13.37 -4.49
N LEU A 48 -1.40 -13.24 -4.29
CA LEU A 48 -0.48 -12.56 -5.19
C LEU A 48 0.16 -13.49 -6.22
N ASP A 49 -0.08 -14.80 -6.11
CA ASP A 49 0.58 -15.83 -6.91
C ASP A 49 2.11 -15.66 -6.90
N ARG A 50 2.65 -15.63 -5.69
CA ARG A 50 4.08 -15.45 -5.45
C ARG A 50 4.59 -16.45 -4.42
N ASP A 51 5.89 -16.73 -4.50
CA ASP A 51 6.57 -17.57 -3.52
C ASP A 51 6.44 -17.00 -2.10
N PRO A 52 6.05 -17.82 -1.09
CA PRO A 52 5.88 -17.36 0.29
C PRO A 52 7.15 -16.73 0.89
N GLY A 53 8.32 -17.21 0.56
CA GLY A 53 9.60 -16.66 1.02
C GLY A 53 9.82 -15.24 0.48
N THR A 54 9.54 -15.03 -0.79
CA THR A 54 9.60 -13.71 -1.43
C THR A 54 8.61 -12.74 -0.78
N VAL A 55 7.36 -13.18 -0.57
CA VAL A 55 6.34 -12.35 0.10
C VAL A 55 6.75 -12.00 1.52
N LEU A 56 7.29 -12.97 2.28
CA LEU A 56 7.74 -12.75 3.65
C LEU A 56 8.86 -11.70 3.73
N HIS A 57 9.79 -11.70 2.77
CA HIS A 57 10.82 -10.67 2.68
C HIS A 57 10.20 -9.27 2.57
N HIS A 58 9.21 -9.09 1.71
CA HIS A 58 8.50 -7.82 1.55
C HIS A 58 7.65 -7.43 2.77
N VAL A 59 6.95 -8.40 3.36
CA VAL A 59 6.19 -8.20 4.60
C VAL A 59 7.10 -7.70 5.73
N ARG A 60 8.24 -8.35 5.93
CA ARG A 60 9.22 -7.93 6.96
C ARG A 60 9.74 -6.51 6.73
N ARG A 61 9.98 -6.14 5.49
CA ARG A 61 10.40 -4.78 5.14
C ARG A 61 9.34 -3.74 5.48
N LEU A 62 8.08 -4.05 5.18
CA LEU A 62 6.95 -3.18 5.50
C LEU A 62 6.69 -3.07 7.01
N VAL A 63 6.87 -4.17 7.76
CA VAL A 63 6.78 -4.16 9.23
C VAL A 63 7.90 -3.32 9.83
N ALA A 64 9.14 -3.50 9.38
CA ALA A 64 10.29 -2.74 9.87
C ALA A 64 10.16 -1.22 9.66
N THR A 65 9.45 -0.80 8.61
CA THR A 65 9.21 0.62 8.29
C THR A 65 7.86 1.13 8.83
N GLY A 66 7.10 0.30 9.51
CA GLY A 66 5.82 0.68 10.15
C GLY A 66 4.63 0.80 9.20
N PHE A 67 4.74 0.35 7.96
CA PHE A 67 3.62 0.33 7.01
C PHE A 67 2.68 -0.86 7.22
N LEU A 68 3.19 -1.96 7.75
CA LEU A 68 2.43 -3.10 8.23
C LEU A 68 2.64 -3.30 9.73
N ALA A 69 1.64 -3.84 10.39
CA ALA A 69 1.73 -4.33 11.76
C ALA A 69 1.28 -5.79 11.83
N ALA A 70 2.02 -6.60 12.61
CA ALA A 70 1.57 -7.92 12.96
C ALA A 70 0.40 -7.81 13.94
N GLU A 71 -0.67 -8.55 13.69
CA GLU A 71 -1.78 -8.70 14.62
C GLU A 71 -1.54 -9.88 15.57
N PRO A 72 -2.35 -10.03 16.65
CA PRO A 72 -2.25 -11.16 17.53
C PRO A 72 -2.32 -12.49 16.77
N ILE A 73 -1.52 -13.45 17.24
CA ILE A 73 -1.52 -14.81 16.71
C ILE A 73 -2.93 -15.40 16.90
N ARG A 74 -3.42 -16.05 15.86
CA ARG A 74 -4.70 -16.77 15.85
C ARG A 74 -4.52 -18.24 15.50
N GLU A 75 -5.46 -19.06 15.91
CA GLU A 75 -5.53 -20.43 15.45
C GLU A 75 -6.19 -20.48 14.05
N GLY A 76 -5.46 -21.04 13.11
CA GLY A 76 -5.93 -21.26 11.75
C GLY A 76 -6.52 -22.65 11.57
N ARG A 77 -6.67 -23.08 10.31
CA ARG A 77 -7.18 -24.41 9.98
C ARG A 77 -6.30 -25.50 10.58
N ARG A 78 -6.91 -26.52 11.17
CA ARG A 78 -6.26 -27.71 11.76
C ARG A 78 -5.28 -27.38 12.88
N GLY A 79 -5.52 -26.33 13.66
CA GLY A 79 -4.68 -25.95 14.78
C GLY A 79 -3.36 -25.28 14.36
N ALA A 80 -3.19 -24.89 13.11
CA ALA A 80 -2.04 -24.14 12.67
C ALA A 80 -2.00 -22.76 13.34
N ILE A 81 -0.84 -22.35 13.81
CA ILE A 81 -0.65 -21.02 14.37
C ILE A 81 -0.40 -20.03 13.22
N GLU A 82 -1.25 -19.03 13.12
CA GLU A 82 -1.19 -18.02 12.07
C GLU A 82 -0.93 -16.62 12.66
N ARG A 83 -0.09 -15.86 11.98
CA ARG A 83 0.16 -14.45 12.28
C ARG A 83 -0.34 -13.59 11.14
N PRO A 84 -1.46 -12.90 11.30
CA PRO A 84 -1.96 -11.95 10.29
C PRO A 84 -1.19 -10.64 10.36
N TYR A 85 -1.21 -9.92 9.26
CA TYR A 85 -0.66 -8.57 9.13
C TYR A 85 -1.73 -7.62 8.60
N ARG A 86 -1.74 -6.39 9.10
CA ARG A 86 -2.65 -5.33 8.69
C ARG A 86 -1.87 -4.08 8.30
N ALA A 87 -2.31 -3.38 7.26
CA ALA A 87 -1.79 -2.07 6.93
C ALA A 87 -2.12 -1.06 8.04
N THR A 88 -1.12 -0.27 8.43
CA THR A 88 -1.25 0.69 9.53
C THR A 88 -1.90 2.01 9.12
N GLY A 89 -2.07 2.24 7.81
CA GLY A 89 -2.50 3.54 7.28
C GLY A 89 -1.37 4.58 7.17
N LYS A 90 -0.15 4.23 7.57
CA LYS A 90 1.00 5.15 7.50
C LYS A 90 1.27 5.66 6.08
N SER A 91 0.96 4.87 5.03
CA SER A 91 1.12 5.28 3.63
C SER A 91 0.30 6.52 3.27
N TRP A 92 -0.80 6.79 3.96
CA TRP A 92 -1.61 7.99 3.79
C TRP A 92 -1.07 9.22 4.51
N GLN A 93 -0.06 9.05 5.35
CA GLN A 93 0.53 10.10 6.19
C GLN A 93 1.88 10.59 5.65
N VAL A 94 2.40 9.94 4.62
CA VAL A 94 3.68 10.30 4.01
C VAL A 94 3.50 10.73 2.56
N ARG A 95 4.22 11.79 2.20
CA ARG A 95 4.28 12.30 0.83
C ARG A 95 5.55 11.76 0.18
N MET A 96 5.38 11.05 -0.92
CA MET A 96 6.52 10.64 -1.74
C MET A 96 7.04 11.81 -2.57
N ALA A 97 8.35 11.93 -2.65
CA ALA A 97 8.95 12.89 -3.59
C ALA A 97 8.52 12.54 -5.02
N PRO A 98 8.11 13.52 -5.84
CA PRO A 98 7.76 13.26 -7.23
C PRO A 98 8.96 12.66 -7.98
N SER A 99 8.79 11.46 -8.51
CA SER A 99 9.80 10.82 -9.36
C SER A 99 9.12 9.96 -10.42
N ALA A 100 9.74 9.83 -11.57
CA ALA A 100 9.27 8.94 -12.62
C ALA A 100 9.24 7.48 -12.16
N ASP A 101 10.26 7.07 -11.40
CA ASP A 101 10.38 5.70 -10.88
C ASP A 101 9.26 5.35 -9.90
N HIS A 102 8.92 6.26 -8.99
CA HIS A 102 7.80 6.03 -8.07
C HIS A 102 6.46 5.98 -8.83
N THR A 103 6.26 6.87 -9.80
CA THR A 103 5.06 6.85 -10.63
C THR A 103 4.96 5.55 -11.42
N ALA A 104 6.06 5.07 -12.02
CA ALA A 104 6.09 3.79 -12.71
C ALA A 104 5.78 2.61 -11.78
N THR A 105 6.32 2.63 -10.56
CA THR A 105 6.03 1.62 -9.53
C THR A 105 4.55 1.55 -9.18
N VAL A 106 3.90 2.70 -8.99
CA VAL A 106 2.45 2.76 -8.71
C VAL A 106 1.64 2.25 -9.89
N LEU A 107 1.98 2.68 -11.11
CA LEU A 107 1.29 2.23 -12.32
C LEU A 107 1.42 0.72 -12.53
N GLU A 108 2.57 0.13 -12.24
CA GLU A 108 2.75 -1.33 -12.34
C GLU A 108 1.89 -2.07 -11.31
N ALA A 109 1.84 -1.60 -10.06
CA ALA A 109 0.97 -2.18 -9.05
C ALA A 109 -0.51 -2.14 -9.46
N VAL A 110 -0.97 -0.99 -9.97
CA VAL A 110 -2.35 -0.82 -10.47
C VAL A 110 -2.62 -1.72 -11.67
N ARG A 111 -1.66 -1.82 -12.60
CA ARG A 111 -1.78 -2.71 -13.76
C ARG A 111 -1.99 -4.16 -13.34
N GLU A 112 -1.20 -4.66 -12.39
CA GLU A 112 -1.35 -6.01 -11.86
C GLU A 112 -2.72 -6.22 -11.20
N GLU A 113 -3.21 -5.25 -10.43
CA GLU A 113 -4.55 -5.30 -9.81
C GLU A 113 -5.67 -5.38 -10.86
N ILE A 114 -5.58 -4.60 -11.91
CA ILE A 114 -6.56 -4.62 -13.02
C ILE A 114 -6.57 -5.98 -13.72
N LEU A 115 -5.39 -6.54 -14.01
CA LEU A 115 -5.29 -7.85 -14.67
C LEU A 115 -5.83 -8.98 -13.77
N GLU A 116 -5.61 -8.89 -12.47
CA GLU A 116 -6.13 -9.85 -11.50
C GLU A 116 -7.66 -9.78 -11.37
N ALA A 117 -8.24 -8.57 -11.43
CA ALA A 117 -9.67 -8.38 -11.35
C ALA A 117 -10.43 -9.05 -12.50
N GLY A 118 -9.78 -9.25 -13.64
CA GLY A 118 -10.34 -9.95 -14.80
C GLY A 118 -11.28 -9.09 -15.66
N PRO A 119 -11.78 -9.67 -16.78
CA PRO A 119 -12.53 -8.92 -17.79
C PRO A 119 -13.92 -8.46 -17.32
N ASP A 120 -14.48 -9.11 -16.32
CA ASP A 120 -15.83 -8.79 -15.80
C ASP A 120 -15.80 -7.71 -14.70
N ALA A 121 -14.62 -7.26 -14.29
CA ALA A 121 -14.49 -6.20 -13.31
C ALA A 121 -14.83 -4.84 -13.93
N ALA A 122 -15.72 -4.10 -13.28
CA ALA A 122 -16.02 -2.72 -13.66
C ALA A 122 -14.86 -1.80 -13.23
N VAL A 123 -13.88 -1.60 -14.11
CA VAL A 123 -12.76 -0.69 -13.89
C VAL A 123 -12.95 0.57 -14.72
N THR A 124 -13.03 1.70 -14.05
CA THR A 124 -13.01 3.01 -14.71
C THR A 124 -11.67 3.68 -14.48
N THR A 125 -10.92 3.90 -15.55
CA THR A 125 -9.65 4.62 -15.49
C THR A 125 -9.83 6.00 -16.10
N VAL A 126 -9.52 7.05 -15.34
CA VAL A 126 -9.55 8.43 -15.82
C VAL A 126 -8.13 8.97 -15.87
N ARG A 127 -7.72 9.45 -17.05
CA ARG A 127 -6.46 10.15 -17.24
C ARG A 127 -6.72 11.64 -17.41
N LEU A 128 -6.24 12.44 -16.49
CA LEU A 128 -6.32 13.89 -16.55
C LEU A 128 -4.96 14.48 -16.92
N GLY A 129 -4.90 15.13 -18.07
CA GLY A 129 -3.74 15.93 -18.49
C GLY A 129 -3.99 17.40 -18.16
N VAL A 130 -3.27 17.95 -17.21
CA VAL A 130 -3.39 19.37 -16.83
C VAL A 130 -2.09 20.09 -17.12
N ARG A 131 -2.18 21.19 -17.88
CA ARG A 131 -1.06 22.12 -18.07
C ARG A 131 -1.14 23.20 -17.00
N LEU A 132 -0.21 23.13 -16.05
CA LEU A 132 -0.12 24.08 -14.95
C LEU A 132 1.09 24.99 -15.13
N ARG A 133 0.94 26.26 -14.75
CA ARG A 133 2.08 27.16 -14.63
C ARG A 133 2.89 26.78 -13.39
N PRO A 134 4.20 27.02 -13.33
CA PRO A 134 5.03 26.65 -12.17
C PRO A 134 4.51 27.16 -10.81
N ARG A 135 3.81 28.30 -10.79
CA ARG A 135 3.18 28.86 -9.59
C ARG A 135 1.98 28.02 -9.13
N ASP A 136 1.18 27.54 -10.08
CA ASP A 136 -0.05 26.75 -9.80
C ASP A 136 0.32 25.36 -9.25
N VAL A 137 1.44 24.78 -9.72
CA VAL A 137 2.00 23.52 -9.20
C VAL A 137 2.41 23.66 -7.72
N ARG A 138 2.99 24.81 -7.34
CA ARG A 138 3.35 25.06 -5.94
C ARG A 138 2.13 25.13 -5.04
N GLU A 139 1.07 25.78 -5.48
CA GLU A 139 -0.17 25.91 -4.73
C GLU A 139 -0.87 24.55 -4.53
N LEU A 140 -0.94 23.70 -5.56
CA LEU A 140 -1.49 22.35 -5.45
C LEU A 140 -0.73 21.44 -4.49
N ARG A 141 0.57 21.65 -4.32
CA ARG A 141 1.39 20.86 -3.38
C ARG A 141 1.22 21.26 -1.92
N GLN A 142 0.64 22.43 -1.66
CA GLN A 142 0.42 22.96 -0.31
C GLN A 142 -0.96 22.61 0.26
N ARG A 143 -1.86 22.07 -0.54
CA ARG A 143 -3.20 21.59 -0.14
C ARG A 143 -3.18 20.08 0.10
#